data_30f1c11e4b7620370b5c6a94db86da5c
#
_entry.id   30f1c11e4b7620370b5c6a94db86da5c
#
_cell.length_a   1.000
_cell.length_b   1.000
_cell.length_c   1.000
_cell.angle_alpha   90.00
_cell.angle_beta   90.00
_cell.angle_gamma   90.00
#
_symmetry.space_group_name_H-M   'P 1'
#
loop_
_entity.id
_entity.type
_entity.pdbx_description
1 polymer ?
#
loop_
_entity_poly.entity_id
_entity_poly.type
_entity_poly.pdbx_seq_one_letter_code
_entity_poly.pdbx_strand_id
1 'polypeptide(L)'
;MKITAKITMILISLAFSMAMHAQDAIVYDYRLDEKALNDNKNPIPYEIRNSELFGKTINVFGASRARNHLREITDTWHCKLAQKYHMLYRNYARNNCCIAFDRRRERWSAPINEFYEDMDTCDYILLIGGHSDAEQIIKGKGTVEEFEEGFAKLIRGFIKKAPSSKIAVFTPWKIATPPYPDIIRIMIEQCRNFAVPVYDCSTQSGIYVWEMEFARRDFHTYQDNTHLNAKGHDLFFNKAEKFMLGL
;
A
#
# COMPACT_ATOMS: atom_id res chain seq x y z
N MET A 1 -16.58 36.34 -32.20
CA MET A 1 -15.50 35.36 -32.31
C MET A 1 -14.54 35.26 -31.11
N LYS A 2 -14.62 36.08 -30.06
CA LYS A 2 -13.71 36.02 -28.89
C LYS A 2 -14.28 35.27 -27.68
N ILE A 3 -15.56 34.93 -27.67
CA ILE A 3 -16.22 34.23 -26.54
C ILE A 3 -16.07 32.70 -26.64
N THR A 4 -16.08 32.16 -27.85
CA THR A 4 -15.92 30.71 -28.09
C THR A 4 -14.52 30.19 -27.71
N ALA A 5 -13.47 30.96 -27.89
CA ALA A 5 -12.11 30.55 -27.54
C ALA A 5 -11.85 30.44 -26.01
N LYS A 6 -12.54 31.30 -25.21
CA LYS A 6 -12.41 31.24 -23.73
C LYS A 6 -13.13 30.05 -23.12
N ILE A 7 -14.30 29.67 -23.67
CA ILE A 7 -15.08 28.51 -23.18
C ILE A 7 -14.38 27.21 -23.52
N THR A 8 -13.76 27.12 -24.71
CA THR A 8 -13.00 25.94 -25.11
C THR A 8 -11.72 25.76 -24.24
N MET A 9 -11.06 26.87 -23.89
CA MET A 9 -9.87 26.80 -23.02
C MET A 9 -10.21 26.40 -21.58
N ILE A 10 -11.37 26.82 -21.05
CA ILE A 10 -11.84 26.46 -19.72
C ILE A 10 -12.26 24.98 -19.68
N LEU A 11 -12.91 24.49 -20.73
CA LEU A 11 -13.32 23.08 -20.84
C LEU A 11 -12.11 22.15 -21.03
N ILE A 12 -11.07 22.54 -21.77
CA ILE A 12 -9.83 21.80 -21.91
C ILE A 12 -9.04 21.79 -20.59
N SER A 13 -9.02 22.92 -19.86
CA SER A 13 -8.38 23.02 -18.55
C SER A 13 -9.10 22.16 -17.49
N LEU A 14 -10.43 22.13 -17.49
CA LEU A 14 -11.23 21.27 -16.62
C LEU A 14 -11.09 19.77 -16.97
N ALA A 15 -11.08 19.42 -18.27
CA ALA A 15 -10.84 18.06 -18.72
C ALA A 15 -9.41 17.59 -18.41
N PHE A 16 -8.41 18.46 -18.54
CA PHE A 16 -7.03 18.17 -18.17
C PHE A 16 -6.86 18.06 -16.64
N SER A 17 -7.57 18.88 -15.84
CA SER A 17 -7.61 18.78 -14.39
C SER A 17 -8.29 17.49 -13.93
N MET A 18 -9.37 17.06 -14.58
CA MET A 18 -10.02 15.76 -14.29
C MET A 18 -9.18 14.55 -14.70
N ALA A 19 -8.43 14.63 -15.80
CA ALA A 19 -7.52 13.56 -16.24
C ALA A 19 -6.28 13.40 -15.35
N MET A 20 -5.91 14.40 -14.56
CA MET A 20 -4.77 14.31 -13.62
C MET A 20 -5.14 13.68 -12.26
N HIS A 21 -6.42 13.38 -11.98
CA HIS A 21 -6.87 12.85 -10.70
C HIS A 21 -7.09 11.34 -10.66
N ALA A 22 -7.06 10.66 -11.79
CA ALA A 22 -7.21 9.21 -11.85
C ALA A 22 -5.92 8.56 -12.38
N GLN A 23 -4.91 8.38 -11.53
CA GLN A 23 -3.98 7.28 -11.77
C GLN A 23 -4.75 6.01 -11.42
N ASP A 24 -5.22 5.31 -12.45
CA ASP A 24 -5.93 4.06 -12.31
C ASP A 24 -5.11 3.07 -11.47
N ALA A 25 -5.79 2.28 -10.65
CA ALA A 25 -5.15 1.19 -9.94
C ALA A 25 -4.51 0.22 -10.93
N ILE A 26 -3.37 -0.37 -10.56
CA ILE A 26 -2.90 -1.57 -11.28
C ILE A 26 -3.76 -2.72 -10.86
N VAL A 27 -4.38 -3.38 -11.82
CA VAL A 27 -5.33 -4.46 -11.57
C VAL A 27 -4.81 -5.77 -12.15
N TYR A 28 -4.78 -6.81 -11.30
CA TYR A 28 -4.61 -8.21 -11.72
C TYR A 28 -5.79 -9.03 -11.18
N ASP A 29 -6.52 -9.68 -12.06
CA ASP A 29 -7.58 -10.60 -11.66
C ASP A 29 -7.04 -12.03 -11.72
N TYR A 30 -6.74 -12.59 -10.54
CA TYR A 30 -6.28 -13.96 -10.40
C TYR A 30 -7.42 -14.92 -10.06
N ARG A 31 -8.66 -14.45 -9.99
CA ARG A 31 -9.83 -15.28 -9.66
C ARG A 31 -10.04 -16.34 -10.75
N LEU A 32 -10.41 -17.51 -10.30
CA LEU A 32 -10.65 -18.63 -11.17
C LEU A 32 -12.09 -18.63 -11.71
N ASP A 33 -12.25 -18.98 -12.97
CA ASP A 33 -13.56 -19.27 -13.53
C ASP A 33 -14.09 -20.64 -13.06
N GLU A 34 -15.34 -20.92 -13.34
CA GLU A 34 -16.03 -22.15 -12.91
C GLU A 34 -15.34 -23.41 -13.43
N LYS A 35 -14.76 -23.36 -14.63
CA LYS A 35 -14.03 -24.48 -15.24
C LYS A 35 -12.75 -24.79 -14.47
N ALA A 36 -11.96 -23.77 -14.14
CA ALA A 36 -10.73 -23.92 -13.39
C ALA A 36 -10.99 -24.35 -11.94
N LEU A 37 -12.08 -23.85 -11.32
CA LEU A 37 -12.51 -24.26 -9.97
C LEU A 37 -12.85 -25.75 -9.87
N ASN A 38 -13.28 -26.37 -10.99
CA ASN A 38 -13.70 -27.79 -11.05
C ASN A 38 -12.70 -28.68 -11.82
N ASP A 39 -11.47 -28.19 -12.08
CA ASP A 39 -10.45 -28.99 -12.76
C ASP A 39 -9.86 -30.07 -11.84
N ASN A 40 -10.33 -31.31 -12.02
CA ASN A 40 -9.83 -32.46 -11.26
C ASN A 40 -8.40 -32.88 -11.63
N LYS A 41 -7.82 -32.37 -12.73
CA LYS A 41 -6.43 -32.67 -13.14
C LYS A 41 -5.43 -31.79 -12.40
N ASN A 42 -5.84 -30.56 -12.05
CA ASN A 42 -5.05 -29.62 -11.30
C ASN A 42 -5.86 -29.06 -10.13
N PRO A 43 -6.13 -29.88 -9.10
CA PRO A 43 -6.97 -29.46 -7.98
C PRO A 43 -6.28 -28.35 -7.18
N ILE A 44 -7.06 -27.36 -6.78
CA ILE A 44 -6.59 -26.32 -5.88
C ILE A 44 -6.33 -26.99 -4.50
N PRO A 45 -5.15 -26.76 -3.89
CA PRO A 45 -4.86 -27.27 -2.56
C PRO A 45 -5.95 -26.92 -1.54
N TYR A 46 -6.31 -27.86 -0.69
CA TYR A 46 -7.41 -27.71 0.27
C TYR A 46 -7.23 -26.47 1.16
N GLU A 47 -6.03 -26.21 1.66
CA GLU A 47 -5.67 -25.07 2.50
C GLU A 47 -5.81 -23.74 1.79
N ILE A 48 -5.61 -23.69 0.47
CA ILE A 48 -5.84 -22.50 -0.35
C ILE A 48 -7.35 -22.28 -0.54
N ARG A 49 -8.07 -23.33 -0.98
CA ARG A 49 -9.49 -23.25 -1.31
C ARG A 49 -10.36 -22.89 -0.10
N ASN A 50 -9.98 -23.32 1.10
CA ASN A 50 -10.71 -23.05 2.34
C ASN A 50 -10.20 -21.82 3.11
N SER A 51 -9.23 -21.10 2.56
CA SER A 51 -8.76 -19.85 3.14
C SER A 51 -9.81 -18.73 2.99
N GLU A 52 -9.92 -17.89 4.01
CA GLU A 52 -10.76 -16.68 3.93
C GLU A 52 -10.28 -15.67 2.86
N LEU A 53 -9.04 -15.80 2.38
CA LEU A 53 -8.49 -14.98 1.30
C LEU A 53 -8.93 -15.46 -0.09
N PHE A 54 -9.34 -16.74 -0.23
CA PHE A 54 -9.59 -17.35 -1.54
C PHE A 54 -10.69 -16.62 -2.32
N GLY A 55 -10.36 -16.19 -3.53
CA GLY A 55 -11.26 -15.51 -4.47
C GLY A 55 -11.70 -14.11 -4.05
N LYS A 56 -11.15 -13.56 -2.98
CA LYS A 56 -11.48 -12.24 -2.43
C LYS A 56 -10.85 -11.09 -3.22
N THR A 57 -11.26 -9.88 -2.89
CA THR A 57 -10.70 -8.64 -3.46
C THR A 57 -9.81 -7.96 -2.44
N ILE A 58 -8.60 -7.56 -2.86
CA ILE A 58 -7.66 -6.80 -2.03
C ILE A 58 -7.29 -5.47 -2.70
N ASN A 59 -7.49 -4.36 -2.00
CA ASN A 59 -7.03 -3.03 -2.38
C ASN A 59 -5.77 -2.67 -1.59
N VAL A 60 -4.68 -2.36 -2.29
CA VAL A 60 -3.37 -2.05 -1.70
C VAL A 60 -3.09 -0.56 -1.82
N PHE A 61 -2.85 0.11 -0.69
CA PHE A 61 -2.44 1.50 -0.60
C PHE A 61 -1.02 1.62 -0.06
N GLY A 62 -0.32 2.64 -0.50
CA GLY A 62 1.03 2.92 -0.01
C GLY A 62 1.82 3.81 -0.97
N ALA A 63 3.10 3.93 -0.65
CA ALA A 63 4.09 4.64 -1.46
C ALA A 63 4.89 3.67 -2.35
N SER A 64 6.13 4.03 -2.63
CA SER A 64 7.06 3.25 -3.47
C SER A 64 7.29 1.81 -3.00
N ARG A 65 7.19 1.53 -1.71
CA ARG A 65 7.32 0.17 -1.15
C ARG A 65 6.18 -0.75 -1.58
N ALA A 66 4.96 -0.20 -1.65
CA ALA A 66 3.78 -0.93 -2.11
C ALA A 66 3.68 -0.91 -3.65
N ARG A 67 4.28 0.09 -4.32
CA ARG A 67 4.31 0.24 -5.79
C ARG A 67 5.48 -0.50 -6.44
N ASN A 68 6.42 -0.99 -5.64
CA ASN A 68 7.68 -1.64 -6.02
C ASN A 68 8.67 -0.74 -6.81
N HIS A 69 8.62 0.56 -6.58
CA HIS A 69 9.59 1.56 -7.04
C HIS A 69 10.29 1.24 -8.38
N LEU A 70 9.61 1.36 -9.51
CA LEU A 70 10.14 1.09 -10.86
C LEU A 70 10.52 -0.38 -11.15
N ARG A 71 10.10 -1.33 -10.31
CA ARG A 71 10.22 -2.77 -10.53
C ARG A 71 8.84 -3.39 -10.79
N GLU A 72 8.85 -4.65 -11.20
CA GLU A 72 7.61 -5.39 -11.46
C GLU A 72 6.81 -5.58 -10.17
N ILE A 73 5.54 -5.18 -10.20
CA ILE A 73 4.66 -5.29 -9.04
C ILE A 73 4.42 -6.75 -8.63
N THR A 74 4.50 -7.66 -9.59
CA THR A 74 4.37 -9.11 -9.39
C THR A 74 5.45 -9.71 -8.50
N ASP A 75 6.57 -9.02 -8.33
CA ASP A 75 7.62 -9.43 -7.39
C ASP A 75 7.26 -9.15 -5.93
N THR A 76 6.26 -8.29 -5.68
CA THR A 76 5.90 -7.91 -4.31
C THR A 76 5.19 -9.04 -3.57
N TRP A 77 5.45 -9.15 -2.27
CA TRP A 77 4.82 -10.15 -1.41
C TRP A 77 3.28 -10.09 -1.44
N HIS A 78 2.70 -8.90 -1.50
CA HIS A 78 1.24 -8.72 -1.52
C HIS A 78 0.60 -9.07 -2.88
N CYS A 79 1.32 -8.89 -3.99
CA CYS A 79 0.85 -9.37 -5.29
C CYS A 79 0.96 -10.90 -5.37
N LYS A 80 2.06 -11.48 -4.86
CA LYS A 80 2.23 -12.94 -4.74
C LYS A 80 1.16 -13.56 -3.82
N LEU A 81 0.78 -12.87 -2.73
CA LEU A 81 -0.33 -13.30 -1.88
C LEU A 81 -1.64 -13.37 -2.67
N ALA A 82 -1.95 -12.32 -3.41
CA ALA A 82 -3.16 -12.27 -4.23
C ALA A 82 -3.16 -13.37 -5.31
N GLN A 83 -2.03 -13.63 -5.95
CA GLN A 83 -1.88 -14.71 -6.90
C GLN A 83 -2.09 -16.09 -6.25
N LYS A 84 -1.46 -16.35 -5.10
CA LYS A 84 -1.57 -17.62 -4.37
C LYS A 84 -3.00 -17.96 -3.97
N TYR A 85 -3.77 -16.95 -3.52
CA TYR A 85 -5.15 -17.12 -3.06
C TYR A 85 -6.20 -16.76 -4.12
N HIS A 86 -5.80 -16.64 -5.38
CA HIS A 86 -6.69 -16.36 -6.51
C HIS A 86 -7.58 -15.13 -6.27
N MET A 87 -6.99 -14.02 -5.81
CA MET A 87 -7.71 -12.81 -5.47
C MET A 87 -7.85 -11.86 -6.67
N LEU A 88 -8.83 -10.96 -6.63
CA LEU A 88 -8.79 -9.73 -7.42
C LEU A 88 -7.90 -8.72 -6.71
N TYR A 89 -6.76 -8.41 -7.30
CA TYR A 89 -5.75 -7.50 -6.77
C TYR A 89 -5.88 -6.12 -7.43
N ARG A 90 -5.97 -5.08 -6.61
CA ARG A 90 -5.92 -3.68 -7.05
C ARG A 90 -4.89 -2.92 -6.25
N ASN A 91 -3.92 -2.33 -6.93
CA ASN A 91 -2.87 -1.55 -6.30
C ASN A 91 -3.04 -0.06 -6.60
N TYR A 92 -3.45 0.71 -5.61
CA TYR A 92 -3.60 2.16 -5.63
C TYR A 92 -2.33 2.89 -5.18
N ALA A 93 -1.26 2.18 -4.83
CA ALA A 93 -0.02 2.80 -4.37
C ALA A 93 0.62 3.69 -5.45
N ARG A 94 1.16 4.81 -5.02
CA ARG A 94 1.82 5.80 -5.89
C ARG A 94 3.22 6.08 -5.37
N ASN A 95 4.22 6.06 -6.27
CA ASN A 95 5.58 6.41 -5.88
C ASN A 95 5.62 7.81 -5.27
N ASN A 96 6.40 7.98 -4.21
CA ASN A 96 6.60 9.23 -3.49
C ASN A 96 5.36 9.83 -2.80
N CYS A 97 4.22 9.15 -2.73
CA CYS A 97 3.10 9.66 -1.94
C CYS A 97 3.34 9.48 -0.44
N CYS A 98 2.70 10.34 0.35
CA CYS A 98 2.63 10.23 1.80
C CYS A 98 1.23 9.78 2.23
N ILE A 99 1.10 9.35 3.47
CA ILE A 99 -0.22 9.14 4.07
C ILE A 99 -0.89 10.48 4.34
N ALA A 100 -0.15 11.43 4.94
CA ALA A 100 -0.67 12.68 5.46
C ALA A 100 -0.26 13.93 4.65
N PHE A 101 0.93 13.94 4.04
CA PHE A 101 1.49 15.15 3.46
C PHE A 101 1.24 15.26 1.96
N ASP A 102 0.77 16.43 1.53
CA ASP A 102 0.57 16.76 0.12
C ASP A 102 1.91 17.00 -0.60
N ARG A 103 2.17 16.25 -1.65
CA ARG A 103 3.37 16.38 -2.48
C ARG A 103 3.06 16.73 -3.94
N ARG A 104 1.85 17.18 -4.25
CA ARG A 104 1.44 17.52 -5.63
C ARG A 104 2.36 18.52 -6.30
N ARG A 105 2.86 19.52 -5.55
CA ARG A 105 3.79 20.53 -6.09
C ARG A 105 5.18 19.99 -6.43
N GLU A 106 5.62 18.92 -5.76
CA GLU A 106 6.97 18.35 -5.91
C GLU A 106 7.00 17.08 -6.73
N ARG A 107 5.99 16.25 -6.59
CA ARG A 107 5.96 14.87 -7.10
C ARG A 107 4.64 14.50 -7.76
N TRP A 108 3.73 15.45 -7.98
CA TRP A 108 2.40 15.21 -8.57
C TRP A 108 1.57 14.18 -7.81
N SER A 109 1.80 14.07 -6.49
CA SER A 109 1.19 13.04 -5.66
C SER A 109 0.37 13.65 -4.54
N ALA A 110 -0.96 13.43 -4.59
CA ALA A 110 -1.86 13.69 -3.47
C ALA A 110 -1.57 12.71 -2.31
N PRO A 111 -1.86 13.07 -1.06
CA PRO A 111 -1.72 12.16 0.06
C PRO A 111 -2.79 11.06 0.03
N ILE A 112 -2.48 9.91 0.61
CA ILE A 112 -3.39 8.75 0.62
C ILE A 112 -4.70 9.10 1.34
N ASN A 113 -4.66 9.93 2.37
CA ASN A 113 -5.84 10.40 3.12
C ASN A 113 -6.78 11.32 2.34
N GLU A 114 -6.50 11.54 1.06
CA GLU A 114 -7.40 12.20 0.11
C GLU A 114 -7.86 11.24 -0.99
N PHE A 115 -6.92 10.58 -1.69
CA PHE A 115 -7.29 9.75 -2.84
C PHE A 115 -7.84 8.36 -2.52
N TYR A 116 -7.88 7.94 -1.24
CA TYR A 116 -8.52 6.67 -0.88
C TYR A 116 -10.01 6.61 -1.26
N GLU A 117 -10.65 7.76 -1.42
CA GLU A 117 -12.07 7.84 -1.81
C GLU A 117 -12.34 7.31 -3.21
N ASP A 118 -11.32 7.25 -4.06
CA ASP A 118 -11.40 6.72 -5.44
C ASP A 118 -11.42 5.19 -5.49
N MET A 119 -11.24 4.50 -4.34
CA MET A 119 -11.18 3.04 -4.33
C MET A 119 -12.53 2.38 -4.61
N ASP A 120 -12.50 1.29 -5.35
CA ASP A 120 -13.61 0.34 -5.48
C ASP A 120 -13.83 -0.44 -4.18
N THR A 121 -15.02 -1.02 -4.04
CA THR A 121 -15.34 -1.93 -2.94
C THR A 121 -14.42 -3.16 -2.95
N CYS A 122 -14.05 -3.65 -1.75
CA CYS A 122 -13.15 -4.78 -1.59
C CYS A 122 -13.41 -5.54 -0.29
N ASP A 123 -12.86 -6.75 -0.18
CA ASP A 123 -12.90 -7.53 1.06
C ASP A 123 -11.77 -7.12 2.02
N TYR A 124 -10.60 -6.75 1.46
CA TYR A 124 -9.40 -6.39 2.23
C TYR A 124 -8.82 -5.06 1.76
N ILE A 125 -8.43 -4.22 2.73
CA ILE A 125 -7.64 -3.01 2.52
C ILE A 125 -6.27 -3.22 3.17
N LEU A 126 -5.21 -3.08 2.38
CA LEU A 126 -3.83 -3.19 2.83
C LEU A 126 -3.15 -1.84 2.72
N LEU A 127 -2.65 -1.30 3.84
CA LEU A 127 -1.87 -0.06 3.88
C LEU A 127 -0.41 -0.36 4.22
N ILE A 128 0.50 0.03 3.34
CA ILE A 128 1.96 -0.06 3.53
C ILE A 128 2.54 1.34 3.44
N GLY A 129 2.81 2.01 4.56
CA GLY A 129 3.14 3.42 4.53
C GLY A 129 4.02 3.92 5.68
N GLY A 130 4.12 5.27 5.79
CA GLY A 130 4.85 5.98 6.83
C GLY A 130 6.29 6.36 6.48
N HIS A 131 6.96 5.69 5.54
CA HIS A 131 8.33 6.04 5.14
C HIS A 131 8.42 7.42 4.49
N SER A 132 7.58 7.69 3.51
CA SER A 132 7.58 8.98 2.81
C SER A 132 7.21 10.12 3.75
N ASP A 133 6.34 9.85 4.73
CA ASP A 133 5.96 10.82 5.75
C ASP A 133 7.15 11.15 6.65
N ALA A 134 7.86 10.14 7.16
CA ALA A 134 9.10 10.35 7.92
C ALA A 134 10.13 11.20 7.15
N GLU A 135 10.30 10.94 5.85
CA GLU A 135 11.20 11.74 5.01
C GLU A 135 10.76 13.20 4.87
N GLN A 136 9.45 13.49 4.82
CA GLN A 136 8.97 14.88 4.78
C GLN A 136 9.24 15.61 6.09
N ILE A 137 9.05 14.94 7.22
CA ILE A 137 9.35 15.50 8.55
C ILE A 137 10.87 15.78 8.68
N ILE A 138 11.73 14.86 8.26
CA ILE A 138 13.20 15.09 8.23
C ILE A 138 13.57 16.33 7.40
N LYS A 139 12.84 16.59 6.32
CA LYS A 139 13.04 17.76 5.45
C LYS A 139 12.39 19.04 5.98
N GLY A 140 11.78 19.02 7.16
CA GLY A 140 11.06 20.17 7.74
C GLY A 140 9.78 20.56 6.97
N LYS A 141 9.15 19.60 6.28
CA LYS A 141 7.94 19.80 5.46
C LYS A 141 6.69 19.17 6.08
N GLY A 142 6.70 18.98 7.37
CA GLY A 142 5.61 18.46 8.17
C GLY A 142 6.08 18.15 9.57
N THR A 143 5.14 17.82 10.46
CA THR A 143 5.40 17.46 11.85
C THR A 143 4.85 16.06 12.18
N VAL A 144 5.25 15.54 13.31
CA VAL A 144 4.78 14.24 13.83
C VAL A 144 3.29 14.32 14.17
N GLU A 145 2.83 15.45 14.69
CA GLU A 145 1.43 15.71 15.04
C GLU A 145 0.54 15.77 13.79
N GLU A 146 0.99 16.45 12.74
CA GLU A 146 0.27 16.48 11.45
C GLU A 146 0.17 15.08 10.82
N PHE A 147 1.23 14.26 10.98
CA PHE A 147 1.18 12.86 10.53
C PHE A 147 0.13 12.08 11.33
N GLU A 148 0.09 12.22 12.65
CA GLU A 148 -0.88 11.53 13.50
C GLU A 148 -2.32 11.86 13.10
N GLU A 149 -2.64 13.13 12.92
CA GLU A 149 -3.95 13.58 12.46
C GLU A 149 -4.31 13.01 11.07
N GLY A 150 -3.35 13.09 10.14
CA GLY A 150 -3.53 12.59 8.77
C GLY A 150 -3.71 11.07 8.71
N PHE A 151 -2.97 10.31 9.51
CA PHE A 151 -3.11 8.86 9.62
C PHE A 151 -4.46 8.47 10.23
N ALA A 152 -4.86 9.12 11.34
CA ALA A 152 -6.16 8.88 11.95
C ALA A 152 -7.33 9.22 11.00
N LYS A 153 -7.20 10.31 10.21
CA LYS A 153 -8.16 10.65 9.15
C LYS A 153 -8.29 9.52 8.13
N LEU A 154 -7.17 8.97 7.67
CA LEU A 154 -7.16 7.88 6.68
C LEU A 154 -7.84 6.62 7.22
N ILE A 155 -7.51 6.18 8.44
CA ILE A 155 -8.11 4.98 9.03
C ILE A 155 -9.63 5.14 9.18
N ARG A 156 -10.10 6.28 9.69
CA ARG A 156 -11.54 6.60 9.75
C ARG A 156 -12.17 6.60 8.36
N GLY A 157 -11.45 7.12 7.37
CA GLY A 157 -11.88 7.16 5.98
C GLY A 157 -12.09 5.77 5.41
N PHE A 158 -11.13 4.86 5.59
CA PHE A 158 -11.26 3.46 5.18
C PHE A 158 -12.45 2.77 5.83
N ILE A 159 -12.60 2.91 7.16
CA ILE A 159 -13.73 2.32 7.91
C ILE A 159 -15.07 2.85 7.39
N LYS A 160 -15.16 4.16 7.12
CA LYS A 160 -16.38 4.77 6.60
C LYS A 160 -16.71 4.33 5.17
N LYS A 161 -15.69 4.29 4.31
CA LYS A 161 -15.85 3.98 2.87
C LYS A 161 -16.15 2.50 2.64
N ALA A 162 -15.56 1.62 3.44
CA ALA A 162 -15.65 0.18 3.28
C ALA A 162 -15.83 -0.53 4.65
N PRO A 163 -16.99 -0.37 5.31
CA PRO A 163 -17.20 -0.82 6.70
C PRO A 163 -17.16 -2.34 6.86
N SER A 164 -17.34 -3.09 5.78
CA SER A 164 -17.26 -4.56 5.79
C SER A 164 -15.88 -5.11 5.42
N SER A 165 -14.94 -4.24 5.02
CA SER A 165 -13.59 -4.67 4.66
C SER A 165 -12.72 -4.91 5.90
N LYS A 166 -11.91 -5.94 5.86
CA LYS A 166 -10.82 -6.15 6.82
C LYS A 166 -9.66 -5.23 6.45
N ILE A 167 -9.22 -4.39 7.39
CA ILE A 167 -8.12 -3.44 7.17
C ILE A 167 -6.87 -4.01 7.83
N ALA A 168 -5.74 -4.00 7.11
CA ALA A 168 -4.43 -4.40 7.59
C ALA A 168 -3.40 -3.30 7.35
N VAL A 169 -2.63 -2.94 8.35
CA VAL A 169 -1.59 -1.91 8.28
C VAL A 169 -0.23 -2.52 8.50
N PHE A 170 0.76 -2.14 7.68
CA PHE A 170 2.16 -2.53 7.81
C PHE A 170 3.00 -1.28 8.05
N THR A 171 3.71 -1.24 9.18
CA THR A 171 4.58 -0.11 9.56
C THR A 171 5.86 -0.05 8.74
N PRO A 172 6.66 1.03 8.82
CA PRO A 172 8.04 1.03 8.36
C PRO A 172 8.90 -0.06 9.02
N TRP A 173 10.00 -0.44 8.34
CA TRP A 173 11.07 -1.24 8.94
C TRP A 173 11.72 -0.49 10.10
N LYS A 174 12.50 -1.18 10.93
CA LYS A 174 13.22 -0.57 12.03
C LYS A 174 14.33 0.36 11.51
N ILE A 175 14.04 1.65 11.48
CA ILE A 175 15.01 2.72 11.20
C ILE A 175 15.11 3.56 12.47
N ALA A 176 16.30 3.59 13.09
CA ALA A 176 16.48 4.21 14.40
C ALA A 176 16.53 5.75 14.36
N THR A 177 16.66 6.33 13.17
CA THR A 177 16.71 7.79 12.99
C THR A 177 15.34 8.42 13.25
N PRO A 178 15.23 9.47 14.09
CA PRO A 178 14.00 10.26 14.19
C PRO A 178 13.59 10.82 12.81
N PRO A 179 12.28 10.88 12.47
CA PRO A 179 11.11 10.58 13.32
C PRO A 179 10.55 9.14 13.12
N TYR A 180 11.28 8.21 12.51
CA TYR A 180 10.76 6.85 12.21
C TYR A 180 10.19 6.14 13.45
N PRO A 181 10.84 6.17 14.65
CA PRO A 181 10.26 5.55 15.84
C PRO A 181 8.90 6.14 16.21
N ASP A 182 8.73 7.47 16.10
CA ASP A 182 7.46 8.13 16.38
C ASP A 182 6.38 7.77 15.37
N ILE A 183 6.70 7.74 14.08
CA ILE A 183 5.79 7.30 13.02
C ILE A 183 5.29 5.88 13.29
N ILE A 184 6.19 4.95 13.64
CA ILE A 184 5.83 3.55 13.94
C ILE A 184 4.92 3.48 15.16
N ARG A 185 5.28 4.18 16.24
CA ARG A 185 4.49 4.25 17.47
C ARG A 185 3.08 4.77 17.20
N ILE A 186 2.95 5.88 16.49
CA ILE A 186 1.66 6.48 16.13
C ILE A 186 0.81 5.51 15.30
N MET A 187 1.39 4.86 14.29
CA MET A 187 0.66 3.90 13.49
C MET A 187 0.10 2.76 14.34
N ILE A 188 0.89 2.23 15.28
CA ILE A 188 0.47 1.15 16.19
C ILE A 188 -0.63 1.64 17.16
N GLU A 189 -0.44 2.81 17.78
CA GLU A 189 -1.40 3.38 18.75
C GLU A 189 -2.73 3.72 18.09
N GLN A 190 -2.71 4.38 16.93
CA GLN A 190 -3.93 4.71 16.19
C GLN A 190 -4.65 3.46 15.68
N CYS A 191 -3.92 2.47 15.16
CA CYS A 191 -4.53 1.20 14.78
C CYS A 191 -5.21 0.50 15.98
N ARG A 192 -4.59 0.53 17.15
CA ARG A 192 -5.18 0.00 18.38
C ARG A 192 -6.47 0.75 18.76
N ASN A 193 -6.47 2.09 18.67
CA ASN A 193 -7.63 2.93 18.98
C ASN A 193 -8.83 2.64 18.07
N PHE A 194 -8.59 2.22 16.83
CA PHE A 194 -9.62 1.88 15.84
C PHE A 194 -9.89 0.37 15.72
N ALA A 195 -9.28 -0.47 16.57
CA ALA A 195 -9.35 -1.92 16.48
C ALA A 195 -8.93 -2.46 15.08
N VAL A 196 -7.95 -1.82 14.45
CA VAL A 196 -7.38 -2.21 13.16
C VAL A 196 -6.13 -3.06 13.38
N PRO A 197 -6.03 -4.27 12.82
CA PRO A 197 -4.83 -5.08 12.86
C PRO A 197 -3.62 -4.36 12.25
N VAL A 198 -2.50 -4.36 12.97
CA VAL A 198 -1.24 -3.76 12.53
C VAL A 198 -0.09 -4.74 12.65
N TYR A 199 0.67 -4.91 11.58
CA TYR A 199 1.92 -5.65 11.57
C TYR A 199 3.08 -4.69 11.83
N ASP A 200 3.71 -4.81 13.00
CA ASP A 200 4.89 -4.04 13.33
C ASP A 200 6.12 -4.59 12.59
N CYS A 201 6.41 -4.03 11.42
CA CYS A 201 7.56 -4.42 10.63
C CYS A 201 8.89 -4.11 11.31
N SER A 202 8.93 -3.20 12.28
CA SER A 202 10.17 -2.81 12.96
C SER A 202 10.69 -3.90 13.89
N THR A 203 9.80 -4.75 14.41
CA THR A 203 10.13 -5.81 15.38
C THR A 203 9.89 -7.21 14.85
N GLN A 204 8.93 -7.39 13.92
CA GLN A 204 8.44 -8.72 13.52
C GLN A 204 8.88 -9.13 12.10
N SER A 205 9.30 -8.18 11.25
CA SER A 205 9.56 -8.47 9.83
C SER A 205 10.75 -9.43 9.60
N GLY A 206 11.79 -9.34 10.42
CA GLY A 206 13.09 -9.97 10.13
C GLY A 206 13.84 -9.29 8.99
N ILE A 207 13.48 -8.05 8.66
CA ILE A 207 14.16 -7.21 7.70
C ILE A 207 15.21 -6.38 8.43
N TYR A 208 16.48 -6.63 8.16
CA TYR A 208 17.61 -6.02 8.89
C TYR A 208 18.28 -4.94 8.04
N VAL A 209 17.69 -3.75 8.04
CA VAL A 209 18.12 -2.62 7.19
C VAL A 209 19.55 -2.13 7.47
N TRP A 210 20.11 -2.49 8.62
CA TRP A 210 21.46 -2.10 9.05
C TRP A 210 22.54 -3.13 8.70
N GLU A 211 22.14 -4.35 8.32
CA GLU A 211 23.04 -5.41 7.96
C GLU A 211 23.43 -5.30 6.49
N MET A 212 24.72 -5.01 6.22
CA MET A 212 25.18 -4.75 4.86
C MET A 212 24.99 -5.96 3.93
N GLU A 213 25.18 -7.18 4.43
CA GLU A 213 24.99 -8.40 3.64
C GLU A 213 23.52 -8.58 3.28
N PHE A 214 22.62 -8.32 4.23
CA PHE A 214 21.18 -8.33 4.00
C PHE A 214 20.80 -7.25 2.96
N ALA A 215 21.31 -6.03 3.11
CA ALA A 215 21.03 -4.95 2.19
C ALA A 215 21.48 -5.27 0.74
N ARG A 216 22.64 -5.89 0.57
CA ARG A 216 23.13 -6.32 -0.75
C ARG A 216 22.31 -7.42 -1.40
N ARG A 217 21.74 -8.31 -0.59
CA ARG A 217 20.99 -9.47 -1.07
C ARG A 217 19.51 -9.16 -1.31
N ASP A 218 18.89 -8.39 -0.44
CA ASP A 218 17.44 -8.33 -0.29
C ASP A 218 16.82 -6.96 -0.62
N PHE A 219 17.65 -5.91 -0.78
CA PHE A 219 17.21 -4.59 -1.22
C PHE A 219 17.59 -4.31 -2.68
N HIS A 220 17.00 -3.26 -3.27
CA HIS A 220 17.29 -2.86 -4.65
C HIS A 220 18.80 -2.53 -4.84
N THR A 221 19.38 -1.86 -3.87
CA THR A 221 20.83 -1.60 -3.78
C THR A 221 21.28 -1.73 -2.32
N TYR A 222 22.56 -1.89 -2.09
CA TYR A 222 23.12 -1.97 -0.72
C TYR A 222 22.98 -0.66 0.10
N GLN A 223 22.71 0.46 -0.56
CA GLN A 223 22.45 1.75 0.08
C GLN A 223 20.98 2.01 0.32
N ASP A 224 20.12 1.19 -0.25
CA ASP A 224 18.66 1.29 -0.09
C ASP A 224 18.25 0.52 1.18
N ASN A 225 17.70 1.24 2.13
CA ASN A 225 17.13 0.66 3.35
C ASN A 225 15.59 0.63 3.34
N THR A 226 15.00 0.84 2.17
CA THR A 226 13.56 1.06 2.02
C THR A 226 12.91 0.02 1.12
N HIS A 227 13.48 -0.26 -0.05
CA HIS A 227 12.83 -1.05 -1.10
C HIS A 227 13.43 -2.45 -1.20
N LEU A 228 12.61 -3.45 -0.90
CA LEU A 228 12.98 -4.85 -1.09
C LEU A 228 13.05 -5.19 -2.58
N ASN A 229 14.04 -6.00 -2.98
CA ASN A 229 14.03 -6.67 -4.27
C ASN A 229 13.18 -7.95 -4.22
N ALA A 230 13.11 -8.72 -5.30
CA ALA A 230 12.31 -9.95 -5.36
C ALA A 230 12.64 -10.94 -4.24
N LYS A 231 13.94 -11.12 -3.90
CA LYS A 231 14.38 -12.02 -2.81
C LYS A 231 13.95 -11.52 -1.44
N GLY A 232 14.04 -10.21 -1.19
CA GLY A 232 13.58 -9.60 0.04
C GLY A 232 12.06 -9.73 0.22
N HIS A 233 11.31 -9.59 -0.87
CA HIS A 233 9.88 -9.84 -0.87
C HIS A 233 9.55 -11.31 -0.58
N ASP A 234 10.29 -12.27 -1.13
CA ASP A 234 10.12 -13.71 -0.86
C ASP A 234 10.42 -14.04 0.61
N LEU A 235 11.47 -13.45 1.16
CA LEU A 235 11.84 -13.64 2.56
C LEU A 235 10.73 -13.13 3.52
N PHE A 236 10.11 -12.02 3.18
CA PHE A 236 9.05 -11.42 3.99
C PHE A 236 7.69 -12.11 3.80
N PHE A 237 7.47 -12.78 2.66
CA PHE A 237 6.18 -13.34 2.25
C PHE A 237 5.51 -14.18 3.33
N ASN A 238 6.19 -15.19 3.88
CA ASN A 238 5.59 -16.11 4.84
C ASN A 238 5.12 -15.41 6.13
N LYS A 239 5.80 -14.36 6.56
CA LYS A 239 5.43 -13.58 7.75
C LYS A 239 4.20 -12.71 7.48
N ALA A 240 4.18 -12.04 6.33
CA ALA A 240 3.05 -11.25 5.90
C ALA A 240 1.81 -12.11 5.64
N GLU A 241 1.98 -13.27 4.99
CA GLU A 241 0.91 -14.25 4.75
C GLU A 241 0.28 -14.72 6.06
N LYS A 242 1.12 -15.13 7.03
CA LYS A 242 0.62 -15.57 8.33
C LYS A 242 -0.21 -14.51 9.04
N PHE A 243 0.21 -13.24 8.94
CA PHE A 243 -0.56 -12.12 9.50
C PHE A 243 -1.89 -11.93 8.77
N MET A 244 -1.88 -11.96 7.44
CA MET A 244 -3.09 -11.78 6.62
C MET A 244 -4.12 -12.90 6.83
N LEU A 245 -3.67 -14.13 7.07
CA LEU A 245 -4.52 -15.27 7.40
C LEU A 245 -5.13 -15.21 8.81
N GLY A 246 -4.60 -14.38 9.68
CA GLY A 246 -5.06 -14.18 11.05
C GLY A 246 -6.03 -13.01 11.25
N LEU A 247 -6.44 -12.33 10.15
CA LEU A 247 -7.33 -11.15 10.19
C LEU A 247 -8.80 -11.48 10.53
#